data_1834dd2b1482c577ceb0950db42b536a
#
_entry.id   1834dd2b1482c577ceb0950db42b536a
#
_cell.length_a   1.000
_cell.length_b   1.000
_cell.length_c   1.000
_cell.angle_alpha   90.00
_cell.angle_beta   90.00
_cell.angle_gamma   90.00
#
_symmetry.space_group_name_H-M   'P 1'
#
loop_
_entity.id
_entity.type
_entity.pdbx_description
1 polymer ?
#
loop_
_entity_poly.entity_id
_entity_poly.type
_entity_poly.pdbx_seq_one_letter_code
_entity_poly.pdbx_strand_id
1 'polypeptide(L)'
;MDSITPLPIALVTGASRGRGAAMAEALAKTHHVVAVARTTGALEELDDRIQAAGGQATLAPMDITNTGAMAQLCRSIHDRWGAIATWVHAAVHAAPLTPAAHLSEGDWTKSVACNVTATGILIPFLTPLLGTEGRAVFFDDPHAGEIFF
;
A
#
# COMPACT_ATOMS: atom_id res chain seq x y z
N MET A 1 1.60 5.21 36.45
CA MET A 1 2.36 4.86 35.25
C MET A 1 1.39 4.85 34.09
N ASP A 2 1.56 5.80 33.20
CA ASP A 2 0.79 5.81 31.98
C ASP A 2 1.25 4.64 31.11
N SER A 3 0.43 3.63 30.96
CA SER A 3 0.69 2.55 30.01
C SER A 3 0.57 3.15 28.61
N ILE A 4 1.72 3.33 27.95
CA ILE A 4 1.75 3.77 26.54
C ILE A 4 1.09 2.67 25.73
N THR A 5 -0.15 2.91 25.32
CA THR A 5 -0.82 2.01 24.38
C THR A 5 -0.06 2.06 23.06
N PRO A 6 0.41 0.92 22.52
CA PRO A 6 1.12 0.92 21.25
C PRO A 6 0.20 1.47 20.16
N LEU A 7 0.79 2.25 19.24
CA LEU A 7 0.05 2.78 18.09
C LEU A 7 -0.49 1.63 17.24
N PRO A 8 -1.71 1.76 16.73
CA PRO A 8 -2.24 0.82 15.75
C PRO A 8 -1.40 0.85 14.47
N ILE A 9 -1.37 -0.24 13.75
CA ILE A 9 -0.58 -0.38 12.52
C ILE A 9 -1.41 0.00 11.30
N ALA A 10 -0.85 0.85 10.45
CA ALA A 10 -1.37 1.13 9.12
C ALA A 10 -0.41 0.59 8.06
N LEU A 11 -0.88 -0.31 7.21
CA LEU A 11 -0.14 -0.77 6.04
C LEU A 11 -0.56 0.05 4.83
N VAL A 12 0.41 0.69 4.15
CA VAL A 12 0.15 1.48 2.95
C VAL A 12 0.97 0.89 1.80
N THR A 13 0.30 0.32 0.81
CA THR A 13 0.93 -0.11 -0.45
C THR A 13 0.89 1.03 -1.46
N GLY A 14 1.95 1.17 -2.25
CA GLY A 14 2.08 2.31 -3.17
C GLY A 14 2.39 3.63 -2.43
N ALA A 15 3.16 3.56 -1.35
CA ALA A 15 3.41 4.69 -0.45
C ALA A 15 4.42 5.71 -0.98
N SER A 16 5.09 5.46 -2.12
CA SER A 16 6.20 6.30 -2.59
C SER A 16 5.79 7.67 -3.12
N ARG A 17 4.56 7.83 -3.56
CA ARG A 17 4.06 9.07 -4.20
C ARG A 17 2.53 9.16 -4.15
N GLY A 18 2.03 10.34 -4.54
CA GLY A 18 0.60 10.58 -4.76
C GLY A 18 -0.27 10.27 -3.55
N ARG A 19 -1.38 9.60 -3.80
CA ARG A 19 -2.39 9.26 -2.77
C ARG A 19 -1.81 8.38 -1.66
N GLY A 20 -0.96 7.41 -2.02
CA GLY A 20 -0.32 6.52 -1.05
C GLY A 20 0.57 7.28 -0.07
N ALA A 21 1.43 8.18 -0.56
CA ALA A 21 2.28 9.01 0.28
C ALA A 21 1.46 9.94 1.18
N ALA A 22 0.44 10.61 0.62
CA ALA A 22 -0.44 11.50 1.38
C ALA A 22 -1.20 10.75 2.51
N MET A 23 -1.70 9.55 2.21
CA MET A 23 -2.36 8.71 3.21
C MET A 23 -1.40 8.23 4.29
N ALA A 24 -0.17 7.85 3.91
CA ALA A 24 0.86 7.44 4.86
C ALA A 24 1.20 8.58 5.84
N GLU A 25 1.41 9.79 5.34
CA GLU A 25 1.67 10.96 6.18
C GLU A 25 0.49 11.29 7.11
N ALA A 26 -0.72 11.23 6.60
CA ALA A 26 -1.92 11.48 7.40
C ALA A 26 -2.11 10.43 8.51
N LEU A 27 -1.94 9.14 8.17
CA LEU A 27 -2.08 8.04 9.11
C LEU A 27 -0.95 8.02 10.15
N ALA A 28 0.24 8.49 9.82
CA ALA A 28 1.38 8.56 10.75
C ALA A 28 1.12 9.44 11.98
N LYS A 29 0.10 10.29 11.95
CA LYS A 29 -0.33 11.08 13.11
C LYS A 29 -0.95 10.23 14.22
N THR A 30 -1.51 9.08 13.87
CA THR A 30 -2.28 8.22 14.79
C THR A 30 -1.87 6.75 14.72
N HIS A 31 -1.06 6.36 13.76
CA HIS A 31 -0.64 4.98 13.52
C HIS A 31 0.87 4.90 13.34
N HIS A 32 1.43 3.74 13.63
CA HIS A 32 2.72 3.36 13.08
C HIS A 32 2.50 2.88 11.63
N VAL A 33 3.15 3.51 10.67
CA VAL A 33 2.95 3.22 9.25
C VAL A 33 3.98 2.20 8.76
N VAL A 34 3.49 1.15 8.11
CA VAL A 34 4.32 0.24 7.30
C VAL A 34 4.14 0.64 5.85
N ALA A 35 5.18 1.24 5.28
CA ALA A 35 5.13 1.82 3.94
C ALA A 35 5.78 0.89 2.91
N VAL A 36 5.00 0.44 1.94
CA VAL A 36 5.42 -0.47 0.88
C VAL A 36 5.48 0.26 -0.45
N ALA A 37 6.63 0.25 -1.09
CA ALA A 37 6.83 0.71 -2.47
C ALA A 37 8.12 0.12 -3.04
N ARG A 38 8.27 0.19 -4.35
CA ARG A 38 9.46 -0.35 -5.06
C ARG A 38 10.70 0.52 -4.91
N THR A 39 10.53 1.83 -4.75
CA THR A 39 11.61 2.82 -4.78
C THR A 39 12.05 3.18 -3.37
N THR A 40 13.21 2.70 -2.96
CA THR A 40 13.76 2.93 -1.61
C THR A 40 13.94 4.42 -1.32
N GLY A 41 14.55 5.21 -2.21
CA GLY A 41 14.76 6.64 -2.00
C GLY A 41 13.47 7.42 -1.75
N ALA A 42 12.39 7.11 -2.48
CA ALA A 42 11.10 7.75 -2.25
C ALA A 42 10.46 7.35 -0.91
N LEU A 43 10.71 6.14 -0.42
CA LEU A 43 10.30 5.73 0.92
C LEU A 43 11.10 6.44 2.01
N GLU A 44 12.39 6.64 1.81
CA GLU A 44 13.25 7.39 2.72
C GLU A 44 12.80 8.85 2.83
N GLU A 45 12.49 9.50 1.70
CA GLU A 45 11.93 10.86 1.70
C GLU A 45 10.58 10.93 2.43
N LEU A 46 9.73 9.92 2.28
CA LEU A 46 8.47 9.81 3.01
C LEU A 46 8.73 9.67 4.52
N ASP A 47 9.66 8.82 4.90
CA ASP A 47 10.04 8.61 6.30
C ASP A 47 10.56 9.91 6.94
N ASP A 48 11.40 10.65 6.24
CA ASP A 48 11.90 11.94 6.70
C ASP A 48 10.74 12.94 6.98
N ARG A 49 9.74 12.99 6.11
CA ARG A 49 8.55 13.84 6.32
C ARG A 49 7.71 13.36 7.50
N ILE A 50 7.53 12.06 7.65
CA ILE A 50 6.80 11.47 8.77
C ILE A 50 7.52 11.75 10.09
N GLN A 51 8.84 11.57 10.16
CA GLN A 51 9.64 11.85 11.35
C GLN A 51 9.64 13.34 11.69
N ALA A 52 9.76 14.22 10.69
CA ALA A 52 9.68 15.68 10.90
C ALA A 52 8.33 16.09 11.51
N ALA A 53 7.26 15.37 11.24
CA ALA A 53 5.94 15.58 11.82
C ALA A 53 5.72 14.83 13.16
N GLY A 54 6.74 14.16 13.68
CA GLY A 54 6.68 13.43 14.96
C GLY A 54 6.10 12.01 14.87
N GLY A 55 5.89 11.49 13.67
CA GLY A 55 5.41 10.13 13.43
C GLY A 55 6.54 9.09 13.31
N GLN A 56 6.15 7.87 13.05
CA GLN A 56 7.07 6.74 12.83
C GLN A 56 6.59 5.87 11.68
N ALA A 57 7.55 5.36 10.91
CA ALA A 57 7.28 4.43 9.84
C ALA A 57 8.31 3.29 9.82
N THR A 58 7.88 2.16 9.26
CA THR A 58 8.76 1.05 8.86
C THR A 58 8.71 0.97 7.35
N LEU A 59 9.86 1.06 6.70
CA LEU A 59 9.96 1.02 5.26
C LEU A 59 10.10 -0.43 4.78
N ALA A 60 9.29 -0.80 3.81
CA ALA A 60 9.31 -2.12 3.18
C ALA A 60 9.48 -1.96 1.66
N PRO A 61 10.74 -1.78 1.19
CA PRO A 61 11.01 -1.65 -0.23
C PRO A 61 10.82 -2.99 -0.93
N MET A 62 9.71 -3.16 -1.61
CA MET A 62 9.38 -4.38 -2.35
C MET A 62 8.30 -4.12 -3.40
N ASP A 63 8.20 -5.01 -4.37
CA ASP A 63 7.13 -5.01 -5.36
C ASP A 63 5.97 -5.88 -4.85
N ILE A 64 4.75 -5.35 -4.87
CA ILE A 64 3.55 -6.09 -4.45
C ILE A 64 3.27 -7.32 -5.31
N THR A 65 3.80 -7.38 -6.53
CA THR A 65 3.69 -8.54 -7.42
C THR A 65 4.61 -9.70 -6.99
N ASN A 66 5.57 -9.43 -6.11
CA ASN A 66 6.38 -10.47 -5.49
C ASN A 66 5.61 -11.10 -4.31
N THR A 67 4.86 -12.13 -4.62
CA THR A 67 4.00 -12.85 -3.67
C THR A 67 4.76 -13.37 -2.46
N GLY A 68 5.97 -13.91 -2.67
CA GLY A 68 6.81 -14.41 -1.57
C GLY A 68 7.24 -13.31 -0.61
N ALA A 69 7.66 -12.16 -1.14
CA ALA A 69 8.04 -11.00 -0.32
C ALA A 69 6.85 -10.47 0.48
N MET A 70 5.68 -10.37 -0.14
CA MET A 70 4.46 -9.91 0.52
C MET A 70 3.98 -10.89 1.60
N ALA A 71 4.06 -12.19 1.35
CA ALA A 71 3.77 -13.20 2.36
C ALA A 71 4.71 -13.10 3.58
N GLN A 72 6.00 -12.87 3.34
CA GLN A 72 6.97 -12.68 4.40
C GLN A 72 6.72 -11.39 5.19
N LEU A 73 6.35 -10.30 4.52
CA LEU A 73 5.96 -9.04 5.17
C LEU A 73 4.76 -9.26 6.10
N CYS A 74 3.73 -9.95 5.62
CA CYS A 74 2.54 -10.25 6.42
C CYS A 74 2.88 -11.06 7.68
N ARG A 75 3.75 -12.07 7.56
CA ARG A 75 4.25 -12.84 8.72
C ARG A 75 5.02 -11.95 9.69
N SER A 76 5.92 -11.11 9.18
CA SER A 76 6.70 -10.18 10.01
C SER A 76 5.81 -9.18 10.76
N ILE A 77 4.77 -8.67 10.12
CA ILE A 77 3.78 -7.78 10.75
C ILE A 77 3.03 -8.53 11.86
N HIS A 78 2.56 -9.74 11.57
CA HIS A 78 1.89 -10.57 12.56
C HIS A 78 2.79 -10.84 13.78
N ASP A 79 4.03 -11.25 13.55
CA ASP A 79 4.95 -11.61 14.63
C ASP A 79 5.34 -10.39 15.49
N ARG A 80 5.44 -9.21 14.87
CA ARG A 80 5.88 -8.00 15.55
C ARG A 80 4.75 -7.23 16.21
N TRP A 81 3.58 -7.15 15.58
CA TRP A 81 2.47 -6.30 16.04
C TRP A 81 1.12 -7.04 16.18
N GLY A 82 1.00 -8.23 15.64
CA GLY A 82 -0.18 -9.08 15.74
C GLY A 82 -1.30 -8.76 14.78
N ALA A 83 -1.57 -7.50 14.51
CA ALA A 83 -2.69 -7.07 13.68
C ALA A 83 -2.41 -5.77 12.92
N ILE A 84 -3.22 -5.53 11.89
CA ILE A 84 -3.26 -4.29 11.12
C ILE A 84 -4.62 -3.62 11.40
N ALA A 85 -4.61 -2.35 11.78
CA ALA A 85 -5.84 -1.58 11.98
C ALA A 85 -6.38 -1.03 10.66
N THR A 86 -5.49 -0.61 9.77
CA THR A 86 -5.86 0.01 8.48
C THR A 86 -4.93 -0.46 7.38
N TRP A 87 -5.49 -0.94 6.29
CA TRP A 87 -4.76 -1.20 5.06
C TRP A 87 -5.21 -0.22 3.98
N VAL A 88 -4.28 0.59 3.47
CA VAL A 88 -4.51 1.46 2.30
C VAL A 88 -3.82 0.84 1.11
N HIS A 89 -4.58 0.41 0.13
CA HIS A 89 -4.07 -0.16 -1.11
C HIS A 89 -4.06 0.89 -2.21
N ALA A 90 -2.92 1.58 -2.37
CA ALA A 90 -2.71 2.62 -3.38
C ALA A 90 -1.70 2.21 -4.45
N ALA A 91 -1.13 1.00 -4.37
CA ALA A 91 -0.24 0.48 -5.39
C ALA A 91 -1.02 0.18 -6.68
N VAL A 92 -0.62 0.84 -7.76
CA VAL A 92 -1.27 0.72 -9.07
C VAL A 92 -0.22 0.84 -10.18
N HIS A 93 -0.41 0.08 -11.25
CA HIS A 93 0.23 0.37 -12.53
C HIS A 93 -0.76 1.15 -13.40
N ALA A 94 -0.46 2.41 -13.65
CA ALA A 94 -1.23 3.25 -14.57
C ALA A 94 -0.51 3.27 -15.92
N ALA A 95 -1.08 2.57 -16.89
CA ALA A 95 -0.60 2.63 -18.27
C ALA A 95 -0.84 4.04 -18.84
N PRO A 96 0.00 4.50 -19.79
CA PRO A 96 -0.26 5.74 -20.51
C PRO A 96 -1.66 5.71 -21.16
N LEU A 97 -2.36 6.83 -21.13
CA LEU A 97 -3.63 6.96 -21.84
C LEU A 97 -3.37 6.89 -23.35
N THR A 98 -3.81 5.80 -23.94
CA THR A 98 -3.65 5.53 -25.40
C THR A 98 -4.95 4.98 -25.94
N PRO A 99 -5.23 5.16 -27.26
CA PRO A 99 -6.31 4.42 -27.89
C PRO A 99 -6.14 2.91 -27.68
N ALA A 100 -7.24 2.20 -27.49
CA ALA A 100 -7.21 0.76 -27.16
C ALA A 100 -6.38 -0.09 -28.14
N ALA A 101 -6.38 0.28 -29.42
CA ALA A 101 -5.60 -0.40 -30.46
C ALA A 101 -4.07 -0.20 -30.32
N HIS A 102 -3.62 0.74 -29.50
CA HIS A 102 -2.21 1.07 -29.31
C HIS A 102 -1.69 0.67 -27.91
N LEU A 103 -2.49 0.00 -27.09
CA LEU A 103 -2.07 -0.52 -25.81
C LEU A 103 -0.95 -1.55 -26.02
N SER A 104 0.20 -1.33 -25.38
CA SER A 104 1.31 -2.27 -25.46
C SER A 104 1.04 -3.55 -24.66
N GLU A 105 1.55 -4.68 -25.13
CA GLU A 105 1.50 -5.95 -24.39
C GLU A 105 2.16 -5.81 -23.00
N GLY A 106 3.26 -5.07 -22.92
CA GLY A 106 3.97 -4.82 -21.65
C GLY A 106 3.12 -4.07 -20.64
N ASP A 107 2.41 -3.03 -21.07
CA ASP A 107 1.52 -2.27 -20.18
C ASP A 107 0.29 -3.10 -19.75
N TRP A 108 -0.27 -3.87 -20.68
CA TRP A 108 -1.33 -4.82 -20.35
C TRP A 108 -0.89 -5.82 -19.28
N THR A 109 0.24 -6.48 -19.50
CA THR A 109 0.78 -7.49 -18.57
C THR A 109 1.04 -6.89 -17.19
N LYS A 110 1.65 -5.72 -17.13
CA LYS A 110 1.91 -5.01 -15.86
C LYS A 110 0.62 -4.58 -15.16
N SER A 111 -0.36 -4.11 -15.93
CA SER A 111 -1.67 -3.71 -15.38
C SER A 111 -2.38 -4.89 -14.75
N VAL A 112 -2.43 -6.02 -15.42
CA VAL A 112 -3.04 -7.24 -14.88
C VAL A 112 -2.27 -7.76 -13.67
N ALA A 113 -0.95 -7.82 -13.74
CA ALA A 113 -0.11 -8.32 -12.65
C ALA A 113 -0.26 -7.46 -11.38
N CYS A 114 -0.22 -6.14 -11.51
CA CYS A 114 -0.28 -5.20 -10.38
C CYS A 114 -1.70 -4.96 -9.90
N ASN A 115 -2.61 -4.62 -10.81
CA ASN A 115 -3.94 -4.13 -10.43
C ASN A 115 -4.94 -5.25 -10.16
N VAL A 116 -4.75 -6.42 -10.75
CA VAL A 116 -5.68 -7.55 -10.64
C VAL A 116 -5.07 -8.67 -9.80
N THR A 117 -4.00 -9.28 -10.29
CA THR A 117 -3.43 -10.48 -9.65
C THR A 117 -2.87 -10.19 -8.26
N ALA A 118 -2.03 -9.16 -8.13
CA ALA A 118 -1.44 -8.81 -6.84
C ALA A 118 -2.51 -8.42 -5.81
N THR A 119 -3.50 -7.62 -6.22
CA THR A 119 -4.62 -7.23 -5.35
C THR A 119 -5.41 -8.45 -4.88
N GLY A 120 -5.75 -9.35 -5.80
CA GLY A 120 -6.47 -10.58 -5.48
C GLY A 120 -5.73 -11.51 -4.52
N ILE A 121 -4.39 -11.53 -4.58
CA ILE A 121 -3.54 -12.30 -3.67
C ILE A 121 -3.41 -11.63 -2.31
N LEU A 122 -3.29 -10.30 -2.28
CA LEU A 122 -3.13 -9.55 -1.03
C LEU A 122 -4.38 -9.58 -0.15
N ILE A 123 -5.56 -9.61 -0.72
CA ILE A 123 -6.82 -9.66 0.05
C ILE A 123 -6.82 -10.83 1.03
N PRO A 124 -6.65 -12.10 0.61
CA PRO A 124 -6.62 -13.22 1.55
C PRO A 124 -5.41 -13.20 2.50
N PHE A 125 -4.28 -12.59 2.11
CA PHE A 125 -3.13 -12.46 2.99
C PHE A 125 -3.38 -11.48 4.14
N LEU A 126 -4.07 -10.38 3.88
CA LEU A 126 -4.27 -9.29 4.82
C LEU A 126 -5.55 -9.42 5.64
N THR A 127 -6.56 -10.11 5.12
CA THR A 127 -7.83 -10.30 5.83
C THR A 127 -7.65 -10.87 7.24
N PRO A 128 -6.83 -11.91 7.48
CA PRO A 128 -6.60 -12.40 8.83
C PRO A 128 -5.92 -11.40 9.77
N LEU A 129 -5.07 -10.51 9.22
CA LEU A 129 -4.38 -9.46 10.01
C LEU A 129 -5.30 -8.30 10.36
N LEU A 130 -6.26 -7.97 9.50
CA LEU A 130 -7.26 -6.94 9.74
C LEU A 130 -8.30 -7.39 10.79
N GLY A 131 -8.63 -8.67 10.83
CA GLY A 131 -9.66 -9.18 11.72
C GLY A 131 -11.04 -8.54 11.46
N THR A 132 -11.87 -8.48 12.48
CA THR A 132 -13.23 -7.91 12.39
C THR A 132 -13.27 -6.39 12.55
N GLU A 133 -12.26 -5.80 13.18
CA GLU A 133 -12.18 -4.36 13.48
C GLU A 133 -11.32 -3.57 12.49
N GLY A 134 -10.51 -4.25 11.69
CA GLY A 134 -9.65 -3.62 10.71
C GLY A 134 -10.41 -3.08 9.51
N ARG A 135 -9.80 -2.11 8.84
CA ARG A 135 -10.36 -1.45 7.66
C ARG A 135 -9.41 -1.55 6.48
N ALA A 136 -9.97 -1.79 5.30
CA ALA A 136 -9.25 -1.72 4.04
C ALA A 136 -9.80 -0.57 3.18
N VAL A 137 -8.91 0.21 2.61
CA VAL A 137 -9.23 1.35 1.74
C VAL A 137 -8.68 1.07 0.36
N PHE A 138 -9.55 1.06 -0.63
CA PHE A 138 -9.23 0.97 -2.04
C PHE A 138 -9.66 2.26 -2.74
N PHE A 139 -8.96 2.59 -3.81
CA PHE A 139 -9.30 3.75 -4.63
C PHE A 139 -10.00 3.29 -5.90
N ASP A 140 -11.10 3.93 -6.21
CA ASP A 140 -11.81 3.76 -7.47
C ASP A 140 -11.38 4.83 -8.47
N ASP A 141 -11.53 4.52 -9.76
CA ASP A 141 -11.35 5.49 -10.82
C ASP A 141 -12.69 6.18 -11.09
N PRO A 142 -12.80 7.50 -10.88
CA PRO A 142 -14.05 8.23 -11.13
C PRO A 142 -14.48 8.17 -12.60
N HIS A 143 -13.57 7.84 -13.51
CA HIS A 143 -13.82 7.69 -14.94
C HIS A 143 -14.06 6.22 -15.36
N ALA A 144 -14.13 5.30 -14.40
CA ALA A 144 -14.42 3.90 -14.69
C ALA A 144 -15.79 3.77 -15.41
N GLY A 145 -15.76 3.16 -16.58
CA GLY A 145 -16.96 3.01 -17.43
C GLY A 145 -17.19 4.15 -18.41
N GLU A 146 -16.43 5.22 -18.39
CA GLU A 146 -16.43 6.20 -19.47
C GLU A 146 -15.71 5.65 -20.70
N ILE A 147 -16.32 5.86 -21.87
CA ILE A 147 -15.71 5.46 -23.15
C ILE A 147 -15.08 6.70 -23.77
N PHE A 148 -13.76 6.67 -23.90
CA PHE A 148 -13.01 7.69 -24.64
C PHE A 148 -12.74 7.18 -26.06
N PHE A 149 -13.21 7.91 -27.06
CA PHE A 149 -12.97 7.64 -28.48
C PHE A 149 -11.85 8.52 -29.02
#